data_3359ae4d1eb3212e3dad9c23cf02de99
#
_entry.id   3359ae4d1eb3212e3dad9c23cf02de99
#
_cell.length_a   1.000
_cell.length_b   1.000
_cell.length_c   1.000
_cell.angle_alpha   90.00
_cell.angle_beta   90.00
_cell.angle_gamma   90.00
#
_symmetry.space_group_name_H-M   'P 1'
#
loop_
_entity.id
_entity.type
_entity.pdbx_description
1 polymer ?
#
loop_
_entity_poly.entity_id
_entity_poly.type
_entity_poly.pdbx_seq_one_letter_code
_entity_poly.pdbx_strand_id
1 'polypeptide(L)'
;MDFYVQMHLHTSEGSRCGEGSAKDMMRACKRAGYNLVVVTDHFMNANIRVSPFARWPEKVEALMKGYRTAKAEGERIGLTVLFGWETYTGGPEYLTYGLGEEFLLENPGIDRLGAREYLRAVRSAGGFVCHAHPFREAYYIPRFTPLTGEVDAIEVFNAGNADPAWNRKALALAERTGLIRMAGSDAHDVSRVGYGALRLDRSVAAMEDLIAALRQGRAQVVEKMPAFEP
;
A
#
# COMPACT_ATOMS: atom_id res chain seq x y z
N MET A 1 2.48 -14.24 19.89
CA MET A 1 1.57 -14.71 18.80
C MET A 1 1.91 -13.88 17.58
N ASP A 2 2.17 -14.55 16.46
CA ASP A 2 2.52 -13.83 15.23
C ASP A 2 1.33 -13.01 14.74
N PHE A 3 1.58 -11.77 14.34
CA PHE A 3 0.57 -10.83 13.84
C PHE A 3 0.92 -10.43 12.42
N TYR A 4 0.11 -10.85 11.45
CA TYR A 4 0.39 -10.66 10.02
C TYR A 4 -0.38 -9.48 9.45
N VAL A 5 0.34 -8.63 8.70
CA VAL A 5 -0.18 -7.39 8.12
C VAL A 5 0.03 -7.41 6.60
N GLN A 6 -1.06 -7.14 5.86
CA GLN A 6 -1.01 -6.84 4.44
C GLN A 6 -0.86 -5.33 4.26
N MET A 7 0.18 -4.91 3.54
CA MET A 7 0.49 -3.48 3.38
C MET A 7 0.16 -2.92 2.01
N HIS A 8 -0.05 -3.74 0.98
CA HIS A 8 -0.27 -3.32 -0.39
C HIS A 8 -1.33 -4.19 -1.07
N LEU A 9 -2.53 -3.64 -1.25
CA LEU A 9 -3.68 -4.38 -1.80
C LEU A 9 -4.69 -3.42 -2.44
N HIS A 10 -5.24 -3.83 -3.59
CA HIS A 10 -6.21 -3.06 -4.35
C HIS A 10 -7.61 -3.70 -4.33
N THR A 11 -8.62 -2.86 -4.55
CA THR A 11 -10.02 -3.28 -4.63
C THR A 11 -10.64 -2.84 -5.95
N SER A 12 -11.65 -3.57 -6.42
CA SER A 12 -12.38 -3.19 -7.64
C SER A 12 -13.23 -1.93 -7.49
N GLU A 13 -13.52 -1.51 -6.25
CA GLU A 13 -14.26 -0.29 -5.95
C GLU A 13 -13.41 0.96 -6.13
N GLY A 14 -12.11 0.92 -5.78
CA GLY A 14 -11.17 2.05 -5.84
C GLY A 14 -10.33 2.05 -7.11
N SER A 15 -9.77 0.89 -7.47
CA SER A 15 -8.82 0.74 -8.58
C SER A 15 -9.48 0.14 -9.82
N ARG A 16 -9.24 0.71 -11.01
CA ARG A 16 -9.79 0.18 -12.28
C ARG A 16 -9.22 -1.18 -12.66
N CYS A 17 -7.97 -1.45 -12.28
CA CYS A 17 -7.30 -2.73 -12.47
C CYS A 17 -7.64 -3.74 -11.38
N GLY A 18 -8.33 -3.34 -10.30
CA GLY A 18 -8.82 -4.27 -9.28
C GLY A 18 -9.96 -5.14 -9.83
N GLU A 19 -9.83 -6.45 -9.70
CA GLU A 19 -10.82 -7.46 -10.11
C GLU A 19 -11.62 -7.97 -8.91
N GLY A 20 -10.94 -8.11 -7.75
CA GLY A 20 -11.58 -8.55 -6.51
C GLY A 20 -12.37 -7.44 -5.84
N SER A 21 -13.63 -7.72 -5.44
CA SER A 21 -14.39 -6.76 -4.64
C SER A 21 -13.72 -6.58 -3.26
N ALA A 22 -13.87 -5.39 -2.66
CA ALA A 22 -13.33 -5.13 -1.33
C ALA A 22 -13.76 -6.18 -0.31
N LYS A 23 -15.01 -6.65 -0.38
CA LYS A 23 -15.54 -7.71 0.49
C LYS A 23 -14.84 -9.05 0.27
N ASP A 24 -14.67 -9.47 -0.99
CA ASP A 24 -14.06 -10.75 -1.31
C ASP A 24 -12.55 -10.74 -0.99
N MET A 25 -11.87 -9.61 -1.23
CA MET A 25 -10.48 -9.39 -0.84
C MET A 25 -10.29 -9.51 0.68
N MET A 26 -11.16 -8.89 1.50
CA MET A 26 -11.09 -9.00 2.96
C MET A 26 -11.34 -10.44 3.45
N ARG A 27 -12.31 -11.15 2.86
CA ARG A 27 -12.55 -12.56 3.18
C ARG A 27 -11.36 -13.44 2.81
N ALA A 28 -10.73 -13.18 1.66
CA ALA A 28 -9.53 -13.89 1.23
C ALA A 28 -8.36 -13.62 2.18
N CYS A 29 -8.12 -12.35 2.57
CA CYS A 29 -7.11 -12.00 3.56
C CYS A 29 -7.34 -12.71 4.90
N LYS A 30 -8.57 -12.74 5.38
CA LYS A 30 -8.92 -13.44 6.64
C LYS A 30 -8.63 -14.93 6.55
N ARG A 31 -9.00 -15.59 5.44
CA ARG A 31 -8.70 -17.02 5.22
C ARG A 31 -7.20 -17.29 5.12
N ALA A 32 -6.45 -16.39 4.50
CA ALA A 32 -4.99 -16.49 4.40
C ALA A 32 -4.26 -16.25 5.74
N GLY A 33 -4.97 -15.80 6.78
CA GLY A 33 -4.41 -15.65 8.13
C GLY A 33 -3.90 -14.24 8.46
N TYR A 34 -4.21 -13.23 7.64
CA TYR A 34 -3.91 -11.83 8.00
C TYR A 34 -4.75 -11.37 9.19
N ASN A 35 -4.14 -10.59 10.06
CA ASN A 35 -4.76 -9.95 11.21
C ASN A 35 -5.16 -8.50 10.91
N LEU A 36 -4.42 -7.86 10.01
CA LEU A 36 -4.62 -6.49 9.59
C LEU A 36 -4.35 -6.34 8.09
N VAL A 37 -5.15 -5.53 7.42
CA VAL A 37 -5.00 -5.16 6.00
C VAL A 37 -5.00 -3.65 5.87
N VAL A 38 -4.06 -3.09 5.12
CA VAL A 38 -4.12 -1.71 4.65
C VAL A 38 -4.59 -1.73 3.20
N VAL A 39 -5.73 -1.11 2.93
CA VAL A 39 -6.24 -0.91 1.56
C VAL A 39 -5.48 0.26 0.95
N THR A 40 -4.84 0.03 -0.19
CA THR A 40 -3.97 1.00 -0.86
C THR A 40 -4.39 1.19 -2.33
N ASP A 41 -5.67 1.44 -2.56
CA ASP A 41 -6.18 1.70 -3.91
C ASP A 41 -5.42 2.83 -4.59
N HIS A 42 -5.38 2.77 -5.92
CA HIS A 42 -4.70 3.77 -6.73
C HIS A 42 -5.25 5.18 -6.52
N PHE A 43 -4.33 6.13 -6.41
CA PHE A 43 -4.61 7.54 -6.20
C PHE A 43 -5.13 8.23 -7.48
N MET A 44 -5.53 9.50 -7.34
CA MET A 44 -6.18 10.31 -8.39
C MET A 44 -5.36 10.46 -9.69
N ASN A 45 -4.05 10.39 -9.59
CA ASN A 45 -3.10 10.47 -10.70
C ASN A 45 -2.70 9.10 -11.28
N ALA A 46 -3.30 8.03 -10.77
CA ALA A 46 -3.07 6.66 -11.22
C ALA A 46 -4.36 6.04 -11.77
N ASN A 47 -4.54 4.75 -11.57
CA ASN A 47 -5.64 3.98 -12.15
C ASN A 47 -6.90 3.96 -11.26
N ILE A 48 -7.30 5.11 -10.73
CA ILE A 48 -8.51 5.25 -9.91
C ILE A 48 -9.79 5.06 -10.73
N ARG A 49 -10.82 4.51 -10.09
CA ARG A 49 -12.16 4.30 -10.67
C ARG A 49 -13.04 5.53 -10.49
N VAL A 50 -12.73 6.62 -11.19
CA VAL A 50 -13.50 7.87 -11.18
C VAL A 50 -13.43 8.56 -12.55
N SER A 51 -14.36 9.47 -12.82
CA SER A 51 -14.33 10.32 -14.02
C SER A 51 -13.11 11.26 -13.96
N PRO A 52 -12.38 11.46 -15.06
CA PRO A 52 -11.30 12.44 -15.11
C PRO A 52 -11.79 13.89 -14.90
N PHE A 53 -13.08 14.15 -15.14
CA PHE A 53 -13.73 15.45 -14.95
C PHE A 53 -14.36 15.62 -13.55
N ALA A 54 -14.26 14.61 -12.68
CA ALA A 54 -14.78 14.68 -11.32
C ALA A 54 -14.11 15.81 -10.53
N ARG A 55 -14.91 16.52 -9.72
CA ARG A 55 -14.40 17.51 -8.77
C ARG A 55 -13.60 16.82 -7.67
N TRP A 56 -12.73 17.56 -7.02
CA TRP A 56 -11.83 17.01 -6.00
C TRP A 56 -12.53 16.19 -4.90
N PRO A 57 -13.61 16.67 -4.26
CA PRO A 57 -14.32 15.85 -3.27
C PRO A 57 -14.88 14.55 -3.84
N GLU A 58 -15.32 14.53 -5.10
CA GLU A 58 -15.81 13.31 -5.77
C GLU A 58 -14.69 12.31 -6.03
N LYS A 59 -13.47 12.79 -6.32
CA LYS A 59 -12.28 11.95 -6.44
C LYS A 59 -11.89 11.34 -5.09
N VAL A 60 -11.92 12.14 -4.02
CA VAL A 60 -11.65 11.67 -2.65
C VAL A 60 -12.67 10.61 -2.25
N GLU A 61 -13.97 10.85 -2.47
CA GLU A 61 -15.02 9.87 -2.21
C GLU A 61 -14.81 8.55 -2.97
N ALA A 62 -14.40 8.63 -4.24
CA ALA A 62 -14.11 7.45 -5.06
C ALA A 62 -12.94 6.62 -4.50
N LEU A 63 -11.89 7.29 -4.01
CA LEU A 63 -10.75 6.62 -3.36
C LEU A 63 -11.18 5.96 -2.05
N MET A 64 -11.99 6.66 -1.24
CA MET A 64 -12.47 6.16 0.06
C MET A 64 -13.44 4.99 -0.06
N LYS A 65 -14.07 4.78 -1.20
CA LYS A 65 -15.12 3.77 -1.40
C LYS A 65 -14.63 2.34 -1.16
N GLY A 66 -13.47 1.99 -1.72
CA GLY A 66 -12.85 0.67 -1.53
C GLY A 66 -12.54 0.43 -0.05
N TYR A 67 -11.86 1.37 0.58
CA TYR A 67 -11.54 1.30 2.01
C TYR A 67 -12.79 1.17 2.90
N ARG A 68 -13.80 2.02 2.71
CA ARG A 68 -15.02 1.98 3.54
C ARG A 68 -15.77 0.64 3.40
N THR A 69 -15.84 0.10 2.17
CA THR A 69 -16.44 -1.21 1.92
C THR A 69 -15.63 -2.34 2.57
N ALA A 70 -14.30 -2.28 2.45
CA ALA A 70 -13.39 -3.23 3.08
C ALA A 70 -13.48 -3.16 4.62
N LYS A 71 -13.51 -1.96 5.20
CA LYS A 71 -13.62 -1.75 6.65
C LYS A 71 -14.91 -2.34 7.22
N ALA A 72 -16.05 -2.06 6.59
CA ALA A 72 -17.33 -2.62 7.01
C ALA A 72 -17.34 -4.17 6.98
N GLU A 73 -16.75 -4.77 5.95
CA GLU A 73 -16.61 -6.23 5.89
C GLU A 73 -15.60 -6.74 6.93
N GLY A 74 -14.47 -6.05 7.12
CA GLY A 74 -13.47 -6.37 8.14
C GLY A 74 -14.07 -6.41 9.54
N GLU A 75 -14.85 -5.41 9.93
CA GLU A 75 -15.57 -5.37 11.20
C GLU A 75 -16.50 -6.59 11.38
N ARG A 76 -17.20 -6.99 10.30
CA ARG A 76 -18.10 -8.14 10.32
C ARG A 76 -17.38 -9.48 10.52
N ILE A 77 -16.15 -9.63 10.00
CA ILE A 77 -15.39 -10.89 10.04
C ILE A 77 -14.24 -10.91 11.06
N GLY A 78 -14.09 -9.85 11.85
CA GLY A 78 -13.00 -9.71 12.82
C GLY A 78 -11.61 -9.58 12.16
N LEU A 79 -11.49 -8.73 11.13
CA LEU A 79 -10.24 -8.34 10.46
C LEU A 79 -10.06 -6.84 10.59
N THR A 80 -8.93 -6.38 11.12
CA THR A 80 -8.62 -4.95 11.17
C THR A 80 -8.32 -4.44 9.77
N VAL A 81 -8.96 -3.33 9.36
CA VAL A 81 -8.75 -2.70 8.06
C VAL A 81 -8.39 -1.24 8.25
N LEU A 82 -7.25 -0.84 7.69
CA LEU A 82 -6.72 0.52 7.73
C LEU A 82 -6.65 1.11 6.31
N PHE A 83 -6.50 2.43 6.26
CA PHE A 83 -6.45 3.20 5.02
C PHE A 83 -5.04 3.60 4.65
N GLY A 84 -4.72 3.50 3.38
CA GLY A 84 -3.59 4.08 2.69
C GLY A 84 -3.94 4.27 1.22
N TRP A 85 -2.99 4.67 0.40
CA TRP A 85 -3.18 4.75 -1.06
C TRP A 85 -1.86 4.63 -1.80
N GLU A 86 -1.92 4.24 -3.08
CA GLU A 86 -0.77 4.18 -3.97
C GLU A 86 -0.80 5.32 -4.98
N THR A 87 0.22 6.18 -4.95
CA THR A 87 0.36 7.35 -5.84
C THR A 87 1.35 7.06 -6.95
N TYR A 88 0.97 7.38 -8.20
CA TYR A 88 1.87 7.41 -9.36
C TYR A 88 2.40 8.83 -9.59
N THR A 89 3.71 9.00 -9.74
CA THR A 89 4.32 10.32 -9.88
C THR A 89 5.10 10.50 -11.19
N GLY A 90 4.56 9.95 -12.27
CA GLY A 90 5.20 10.03 -13.59
C GLY A 90 6.28 8.96 -13.80
N GLY A 91 6.24 7.88 -13.03
CA GLY A 91 7.17 6.74 -13.08
C GLY A 91 7.20 5.99 -11.77
N PRO A 92 7.85 6.51 -10.74
CA PRO A 92 7.84 5.88 -9.44
C PRO A 92 6.45 5.92 -8.78
N GLU A 93 6.13 4.85 -8.06
CA GLU A 93 4.90 4.71 -7.28
C GLU A 93 5.22 4.66 -5.79
N TYR A 94 4.35 5.25 -4.97
CA TYR A 94 4.56 5.40 -3.54
C TYR A 94 3.31 5.05 -2.76
N LEU A 95 3.47 4.19 -1.76
CA LEU A 95 2.43 3.90 -0.78
C LEU A 95 2.48 4.94 0.33
N THR A 96 1.34 5.54 0.63
CA THR A 96 1.21 6.55 1.69
C THR A 96 0.29 6.05 2.78
N TYR A 97 0.73 6.22 4.04
CA TYR A 97 0.03 5.77 5.24
C TYR A 97 0.01 6.88 6.29
N GLY A 98 -0.92 6.81 7.24
CA GLY A 98 -1.00 7.72 8.39
C GLY A 98 -1.70 9.04 8.11
N LEU A 99 -2.19 9.24 6.90
CA LEU A 99 -3.04 10.37 6.53
C LEU A 99 -4.41 9.87 6.10
N GLY A 100 -5.44 10.67 6.34
CA GLY A 100 -6.83 10.29 6.10
C GLY A 100 -7.53 11.16 5.06
N GLU A 101 -8.83 10.97 4.98
CA GLU A 101 -9.73 11.70 4.10
C GLU A 101 -9.68 13.21 4.29
N GLU A 102 -9.58 13.67 5.54
CA GLU A 102 -9.50 15.09 5.90
C GLU A 102 -8.29 15.76 5.23
N PHE A 103 -7.10 15.14 5.35
CA PHE A 103 -5.90 15.62 4.65
C PHE A 103 -6.12 15.73 3.14
N LEU A 104 -6.77 14.74 2.52
CA LEU A 104 -7.03 14.75 1.09
C LEU A 104 -7.99 15.88 0.69
N LEU A 105 -9.05 16.09 1.45
CA LEU A 105 -10.02 17.17 1.19
C LEU A 105 -9.40 18.56 1.31
N GLU A 106 -8.48 18.76 2.25
CA GLU A 106 -7.76 20.01 2.50
C GLU A 106 -6.64 20.30 1.49
N ASN A 107 -6.19 19.30 0.73
CA ASN A 107 -5.06 19.43 -0.20
C ASN A 107 -5.45 19.14 -1.68
N PRO A 108 -6.39 19.91 -2.26
CA PRO A 108 -6.79 19.72 -3.65
C PRO A 108 -5.60 19.98 -4.59
N GLY A 109 -5.40 19.05 -5.53
CA GLY A 109 -4.31 19.16 -6.51
C GLY A 109 -2.98 18.52 -6.08
N ILE A 110 -2.92 17.88 -4.92
CA ILE A 110 -1.74 17.11 -4.49
C ILE A 110 -1.40 15.98 -5.48
N ASP A 111 -2.39 15.51 -6.27
CA ASP A 111 -2.25 14.54 -7.34
C ASP A 111 -1.46 15.05 -8.56
N ARG A 112 -1.17 16.35 -8.63
CA ARG A 112 -0.43 16.99 -9.73
C ARG A 112 1.02 17.28 -9.40
N LEU A 113 1.42 17.04 -8.15
CA LEU A 113 2.77 17.31 -7.70
C LEU A 113 3.75 16.30 -8.32
N GLY A 114 4.95 16.75 -8.62
CA GLY A 114 6.06 15.87 -8.94
C GLY A 114 6.49 15.05 -7.71
N ALA A 115 7.22 13.95 -7.93
CA ALA A 115 7.59 13.01 -6.87
C ALA A 115 8.14 13.69 -5.61
N ARG A 116 9.14 14.56 -5.73
CA ARG A 116 9.77 15.22 -4.57
C ARG A 116 8.81 16.14 -3.82
N GLU A 117 7.99 16.89 -4.54
CA GLU A 117 7.02 17.80 -3.94
C GLU A 117 5.92 17.03 -3.21
N TYR A 118 5.41 15.96 -3.83
CA TYR A 118 4.45 15.05 -3.21
C TYR A 118 5.01 14.45 -1.92
N LEU A 119 6.21 13.84 -1.97
CA LEU A 119 6.84 13.21 -0.82
C LEU A 119 7.04 14.21 0.35
N ARG A 120 7.47 15.44 0.05
CA ARG A 120 7.61 16.50 1.06
C ARG A 120 6.27 16.89 1.66
N ALA A 121 5.24 17.08 0.83
CA ALA A 121 3.91 17.47 1.31
C ALA A 121 3.33 16.42 2.27
N VAL A 122 3.30 15.14 1.88
CA VAL A 122 2.76 14.07 2.74
C VAL A 122 3.58 13.86 4.01
N ARG A 123 4.92 13.88 3.93
CA ARG A 123 5.78 13.70 5.12
C ARG A 123 5.70 14.90 6.08
N SER A 124 5.58 16.12 5.58
CA SER A 124 5.38 17.31 6.41
C SER A 124 4.04 17.29 7.16
N ALA A 125 3.04 16.61 6.61
CA ALA A 125 1.77 16.36 7.26
C ALA A 125 1.77 15.16 8.23
N GLY A 126 2.92 14.52 8.43
CA GLY A 126 3.07 13.35 9.32
C GLY A 126 2.85 11.99 8.65
N GLY A 127 2.64 11.96 7.34
CA GLY A 127 2.51 10.71 6.58
C GLY A 127 3.79 9.88 6.57
N PHE A 128 3.63 8.57 6.51
CA PHE A 128 4.68 7.59 6.31
C PHE A 128 4.65 7.11 4.87
N VAL A 129 5.80 7.13 4.18
CA VAL A 129 5.88 6.81 2.75
C VAL A 129 6.80 5.64 2.48
N CYS A 130 6.29 4.67 1.72
CA CYS A 130 7.06 3.55 1.19
C CYS A 130 7.19 3.66 -0.33
N HIS A 131 8.40 3.50 -0.87
CA HIS A 131 8.59 3.37 -2.32
C HIS A 131 8.12 1.97 -2.74
N ALA A 132 7.01 1.91 -3.46
CA ALA A 132 6.42 0.67 -3.96
C ALA A 132 7.30 0.09 -5.08
N HIS A 133 7.49 -1.24 -5.08
CA HIS A 133 8.18 -2.02 -6.13
C HIS A 133 9.23 -1.24 -6.96
N PRO A 134 10.29 -0.65 -6.34
CA PRO A 134 11.13 0.42 -6.91
C PRO A 134 11.97 0.02 -8.13
N PHE A 135 11.99 -1.25 -8.48
CA PHE A 135 12.73 -1.77 -9.65
C PHE A 135 11.84 -2.47 -10.66
N ARG A 136 10.51 -2.34 -10.51
CA ARG A 136 9.56 -2.88 -11.51
C ARG A 136 9.79 -2.21 -12.86
N GLU A 137 9.89 -3.01 -13.90
CA GLU A 137 9.99 -2.54 -15.28
C GLU A 137 8.64 -2.76 -15.97
N ALA A 138 8.01 -1.68 -16.41
CA ALA A 138 6.77 -1.70 -17.17
C ALA A 138 6.77 -0.55 -18.19
N TYR A 139 5.96 -0.66 -19.24
CA TYR A 139 5.92 0.34 -20.31
C TYR A 139 5.54 1.74 -19.83
N TYR A 140 4.82 1.84 -18.72
CA TYR A 140 4.41 3.11 -18.10
C TYR A 140 5.37 3.60 -17.02
N ILE A 141 6.41 2.82 -16.66
CA ILE A 141 7.42 3.19 -15.68
C ILE A 141 8.73 3.52 -16.42
N PRO A 142 9.02 4.81 -16.67
CA PRO A 142 10.31 5.19 -17.21
C PRO A 142 11.44 4.89 -16.23
N ARG A 143 12.66 4.79 -16.72
CA ARG A 143 13.82 4.63 -15.86
C ARG A 143 13.98 5.85 -14.95
N PHE A 144 14.15 5.62 -13.67
CA PHE A 144 14.37 6.66 -12.67
C PHE A 144 15.37 6.20 -11.61
N THR A 145 15.88 7.16 -10.82
CA THR A 145 16.69 6.85 -9.64
C THR A 145 15.81 6.94 -8.40
N PRO A 146 15.75 5.88 -7.56
CA PRO A 146 14.96 5.89 -6.33
C PRO A 146 15.33 7.04 -5.40
N LEU A 147 14.32 7.78 -4.91
CA LEU A 147 14.47 8.94 -4.02
C LEU A 147 14.61 8.49 -2.55
N THR A 148 15.69 7.79 -2.23
CA THR A 148 15.90 7.16 -0.92
C THR A 148 15.99 8.12 0.26
N GLY A 149 16.36 9.38 0.05
CA GLY A 149 16.36 10.42 1.09
C GLY A 149 14.97 11.03 1.38
N GLU A 150 13.98 10.73 0.56
CA GLU A 150 12.64 11.34 0.64
C GLU A 150 11.54 10.35 1.07
N VAL A 151 11.91 9.09 1.37
CA VAL A 151 10.97 8.04 1.79
C VAL A 151 11.38 7.45 3.14
N ASP A 152 10.44 6.83 3.84
CA ASP A 152 10.66 6.17 5.14
C ASP A 152 11.00 4.67 4.95
N ALA A 153 10.49 4.07 3.88
CA ALA A 153 10.58 2.64 3.64
C ALA A 153 10.74 2.30 2.15
N ILE A 154 11.13 1.06 1.89
CA ILE A 154 11.18 0.43 0.56
C ILE A 154 10.41 -0.88 0.61
N GLU A 155 9.56 -1.12 -0.39
CA GLU A 155 8.94 -2.40 -0.60
C GLU A 155 9.97 -3.37 -1.21
N VAL A 156 10.60 -4.15 -0.33
CA VAL A 156 11.66 -5.09 -0.71
C VAL A 156 11.11 -6.39 -1.28
N PHE A 157 9.86 -6.71 -0.95
CA PHE A 157 9.13 -7.82 -1.55
C PHE A 157 7.74 -7.35 -1.99
N ASN A 158 7.50 -7.46 -3.29
CA ASN A 158 6.19 -7.26 -3.90
C ASN A 158 5.84 -8.51 -4.70
N ALA A 159 4.72 -9.16 -4.36
CA ALA A 159 4.32 -10.41 -4.99
C ALA A 159 3.75 -10.21 -6.41
N GLY A 160 3.41 -8.98 -6.80
CA GLY A 160 3.01 -8.60 -8.15
C GLY A 160 4.19 -8.46 -9.13
N ASN A 161 5.44 -8.49 -8.64
CA ASN A 161 6.62 -8.42 -9.50
C ASN A 161 6.79 -9.69 -10.34
N ALA A 162 6.85 -9.54 -11.66
CA ALA A 162 7.05 -10.65 -12.59
C ALA A 162 8.47 -11.24 -12.54
N ASP A 163 9.48 -10.37 -12.28
CA ASP A 163 10.88 -10.80 -12.15
C ASP A 163 11.33 -10.73 -10.68
N PRO A 164 11.69 -11.87 -10.05
CA PRO A 164 12.22 -11.89 -8.68
C PRO A 164 13.51 -11.06 -8.50
N ALA A 165 14.23 -10.74 -9.59
CA ALA A 165 15.40 -9.87 -9.52
C ALA A 165 15.05 -8.45 -9.05
N TRP A 166 13.85 -7.97 -9.29
CA TRP A 166 13.41 -6.64 -8.83
C TRP A 166 13.32 -6.59 -7.30
N ASN A 167 12.75 -7.63 -6.67
CA ASN A 167 12.72 -7.76 -5.22
C ASN A 167 14.15 -7.84 -4.63
N ARG A 168 15.06 -8.61 -5.25
CA ARG A 168 16.45 -8.68 -4.79
C ARG A 168 17.17 -7.33 -4.88
N LYS A 169 16.96 -6.56 -5.96
CA LYS A 169 17.50 -5.19 -6.10
C LYS A 169 16.95 -4.25 -5.03
N ALA A 170 15.64 -4.35 -4.73
CA ALA A 170 14.98 -3.54 -3.71
C ALA A 170 15.52 -3.87 -2.31
N LEU A 171 15.70 -5.13 -1.98
CA LEU A 171 16.32 -5.57 -0.72
C LEU A 171 17.75 -5.02 -0.59
N ALA A 172 18.57 -5.19 -1.61
CA ALA A 172 19.94 -4.66 -1.60
C ALA A 172 20.00 -3.12 -1.46
N LEU A 173 19.01 -2.41 -2.03
CA LEU A 173 18.90 -0.96 -1.84
C LEU A 173 18.54 -0.61 -0.39
N ALA A 174 17.55 -1.28 0.21
CA ALA A 174 17.18 -1.06 1.60
C ALA A 174 18.35 -1.33 2.57
N GLU A 175 19.13 -2.38 2.31
CA GLU A 175 20.32 -2.71 3.10
C GLU A 175 21.41 -1.62 3.05
N ARG A 176 21.65 -1.07 1.87
CA ARG A 176 22.64 0.02 1.71
C ARG A 176 22.19 1.34 2.31
N THR A 177 20.89 1.60 2.32
CA THR A 177 20.34 2.91 2.76
C THR A 177 19.84 2.91 4.19
N GLY A 178 19.69 1.73 4.82
CA GLY A 178 19.12 1.60 6.16
C GLY A 178 17.59 1.88 6.22
N LEU A 179 16.91 1.98 5.07
CA LEU A 179 15.46 2.22 5.00
C LEU A 179 14.68 1.02 5.52
N ILE A 180 13.51 1.30 6.08
CA ILE A 180 12.59 0.27 6.59
C ILE A 180 12.19 -0.66 5.44
N ARG A 181 12.23 -1.99 5.71
CA ARG A 181 11.87 -3.00 4.73
C ARG A 181 10.37 -3.30 4.85
N MET A 182 9.66 -3.19 3.74
CA MET A 182 8.24 -3.50 3.65
C MET A 182 7.97 -4.61 2.64
N ALA A 183 6.81 -5.22 2.76
CA ALA A 183 6.32 -6.21 1.81
C ALA A 183 4.83 -6.06 1.59
N GLY A 184 4.37 -6.37 0.37
CA GLY A 184 2.97 -6.38 0.00
C GLY A 184 2.66 -7.41 -1.08
N SER A 185 1.39 -7.79 -1.17
CA SER A 185 0.93 -8.67 -2.26
C SER A 185 0.80 -7.94 -3.58
N ASP A 186 0.44 -6.66 -3.51
CA ASP A 186 -0.02 -5.90 -4.68
C ASP A 186 -1.16 -6.66 -5.40
N ALA A 187 -2.02 -7.30 -4.57
CA ALA A 187 -3.08 -8.16 -5.08
C ALA A 187 -4.22 -7.30 -5.64
N HIS A 188 -4.61 -7.63 -6.86
CA HIS A 188 -5.74 -7.05 -7.57
C HIS A 188 -6.92 -8.02 -7.64
N ASP A 189 -6.70 -9.29 -7.31
CA ASP A 189 -7.70 -10.35 -7.22
C ASP A 189 -7.42 -11.29 -6.02
N VAL A 190 -8.41 -12.11 -5.69
CA VAL A 190 -8.38 -12.98 -4.50
C VAL A 190 -7.33 -14.09 -4.57
N SER A 191 -6.92 -14.51 -5.77
CA SER A 191 -5.94 -15.59 -5.95
C SER A 191 -4.51 -15.14 -5.59
N ARG A 192 -4.27 -13.84 -5.58
CA ARG A 192 -2.96 -13.25 -5.27
C ARG A 192 -2.81 -12.85 -3.79
N VAL A 193 -3.89 -12.90 -3.03
CA VAL A 193 -3.88 -12.69 -1.58
C VAL A 193 -3.11 -13.80 -0.89
N GLY A 194 -2.33 -13.61 0.06
CA GLY A 194 -1.55 -14.64 0.76
C GLY A 194 -0.06 -14.66 0.42
N TYR A 195 0.35 -13.77 -0.48
CA TYR A 195 1.75 -13.47 -0.71
C TYR A 195 2.05 -12.05 -0.25
N GLY A 196 3.26 -11.81 0.25
CA GLY A 196 3.70 -10.49 0.71
C GLY A 196 2.99 -10.04 1.99
N ALA A 197 3.66 -10.19 3.12
CA ALA A 197 3.17 -9.76 4.41
C ALA A 197 4.29 -9.17 5.26
N LEU A 198 3.91 -8.43 6.29
CA LEU A 198 4.77 -8.16 7.43
C LEU A 198 4.30 -9.00 8.62
N ARG A 199 5.24 -9.62 9.33
CA ARG A 199 5.01 -10.27 10.62
C ARG A 199 5.49 -9.34 11.71
N LEU A 200 4.60 -8.99 12.63
CA LEU A 200 4.91 -8.23 13.85
C LEU A 200 4.96 -9.18 15.06
N ASP A 201 5.75 -8.80 16.06
CA ASP A 201 5.86 -9.50 17.34
C ASP A 201 4.73 -9.17 18.32
N ARG A 202 3.83 -8.26 17.93
CA ARG A 202 2.69 -7.78 18.72
C ARG A 202 1.50 -7.43 17.85
N SER A 203 0.31 -7.43 18.43
CA SER A 203 -0.90 -6.94 17.79
C SER A 203 -0.89 -5.40 17.73
N VAL A 204 -1.44 -4.86 16.66
CA VAL A 204 -1.71 -3.43 16.45
C VAL A 204 -3.12 -3.25 15.87
N ALA A 205 -3.77 -2.15 16.17
CA ALA A 205 -5.12 -1.87 15.70
C ALA A 205 -5.26 -0.50 15.02
N ALA A 206 -4.32 0.41 15.25
CA ALA A 206 -4.28 1.75 14.67
C ALA A 206 -3.06 1.92 13.76
N MET A 207 -3.15 2.85 12.82
CA MET A 207 -2.06 3.13 11.88
C MET A 207 -0.83 3.70 12.59
N GLU A 208 -1.02 4.50 13.61
CA GLU A 208 0.05 5.10 14.42
C GLU A 208 0.87 4.01 15.12
N ASP A 209 0.21 2.98 15.68
CA ASP A 209 0.88 1.84 16.33
C ASP A 209 1.64 1.00 15.31
N LEU A 210 1.07 0.81 14.11
CA LEU A 210 1.72 0.09 13.02
C LEU A 210 2.99 0.83 12.56
N ILE A 211 2.90 2.13 12.29
CA ILE A 211 4.05 2.96 11.90
C ILE A 211 5.12 2.98 13.01
N ALA A 212 4.71 3.07 14.27
CA ALA A 212 5.63 3.00 15.41
C ALA A 212 6.38 1.67 15.47
N ALA A 213 5.68 0.54 15.24
CA ALA A 213 6.30 -0.78 15.19
C ALA A 213 7.30 -0.92 14.01
N LEU A 214 6.95 -0.37 12.84
CA LEU A 214 7.86 -0.32 11.68
C LEU A 214 9.14 0.46 11.98
N ARG A 215 9.01 1.66 12.54
CA ARG A 215 10.14 2.51 12.93
C ARG A 215 11.04 1.89 14.00
N GLN A 216 10.48 1.03 14.86
CA GLN A 216 11.20 0.28 15.89
C GLN A 216 11.85 -1.01 15.36
N GLY A 217 11.73 -1.33 14.06
CA GLY A 217 12.28 -2.55 13.47
C GLY A 217 11.60 -3.84 13.92
N ARG A 218 10.32 -3.77 14.36
CA ARG A 218 9.54 -4.90 14.87
C ARG A 218 8.81 -5.70 13.79
N ALA A 219 9.07 -5.39 12.52
CA ALA A 219 8.45 -6.05 11.39
C ALA A 219 9.46 -6.95 10.65
N GLN A 220 9.02 -8.13 10.26
CA GLN A 220 9.77 -9.05 9.42
C GLN A 220 8.99 -9.29 8.13
N VAL A 221 9.71 -9.30 7.01
CA VAL A 221 9.15 -9.61 5.69
C VAL A 221 8.80 -11.09 5.61
N VAL A 222 7.60 -11.39 5.11
CA VAL A 222 7.09 -12.74 4.86
C VAL A 222 6.65 -12.80 3.41
N GLU A 223 7.27 -13.65 2.60
CA GLU A 223 6.98 -13.75 1.17
C GLU A 223 5.69 -14.51 0.89
N LYS A 224 5.38 -15.53 1.68
CA LYS A 224 4.14 -16.33 1.59
C LYS A 224 3.58 -16.59 2.99
N MET A 225 2.28 -16.37 3.14
CA MET A 225 1.58 -16.64 4.38
C MET A 225 1.60 -18.14 4.73
N PRO A 226 1.88 -18.52 6.01
CA PRO A 226 2.01 -19.93 6.41
C PRO A 226 0.75 -20.77 6.17
N ALA A 227 -0.43 -20.17 6.30
CA ALA A 227 -1.72 -20.86 6.17
C ALA A 227 -2.31 -20.74 4.73
N PHE A 228 -1.57 -20.14 3.79
CA PHE A 228 -2.08 -19.93 2.44
C PHE A 228 -1.79 -21.12 1.53
N GLU A 229 -2.86 -21.77 1.08
CA GLU A 229 -2.86 -22.75 -0.02
C GLU A 229 -3.41 -22.05 -1.26
N PRO A 230 -2.64 -21.96 -2.37
CA PRO A 230 -3.05 -21.24 -3.59
C PRO A 230 -4.18 -21.94 -4.35
#